data_c54c056cae2a48da968351327411eb7c
#
_entry.id   c54c056cae2a48da968351327411eb7c
#
_cell.length_a   1.000
_cell.length_b   1.000
_cell.length_c   1.000
_cell.angle_alpha   90.00
_cell.angle_beta   90.00
_cell.angle_gamma   90.00
#
_symmetry.space_group_name_H-M   'P 1'
#
loop_
_entity.id
_entity.type
_entity.pdbx_description
1 polymer ?
#
loop_
_entity_poly.entity_id
_entity_poly.type
_entity_poly.pdbx_seq_one_letter_code
_entity_poly.pdbx_strand_id
1 'polypeptide(L)'
;AEVPVHLINRLDRETSGVLCVAKTETAARELRQLWESRAVEKQYWAIVHGHVADAEGVIDAPLGKDEASEVVVKDCVRPDGHPSRTRFWTQWRFERAEGKFSWLRVAPETGRKHQIRIHLQHLGHSIVGDKLYGPDPALYLKLAKGELTDADRARLILTHQALHAHTLQFHWRERDWSFVAEPADELVDFIETVDEEEEELYAD
;
A
#
# COMPACT_ATOMS: atom_id res chain seq x y z
N ALA A 1 13.36 -25.76 -22.02
CA ALA A 1 13.28 -26.09 -20.61
C ALA A 1 12.81 -24.87 -19.88
N GLU A 2 11.76 -25.00 -19.05
CA GLU A 2 11.27 -23.94 -18.18
C GLU A 2 12.36 -23.66 -17.13
N VAL A 3 12.71 -22.38 -16.97
CA VAL A 3 13.63 -21.97 -15.92
C VAL A 3 12.80 -21.72 -14.66
N PRO A 4 13.06 -22.43 -13.55
CA PRO A 4 12.31 -22.21 -12.32
C PRO A 4 12.55 -20.78 -11.81
N VAL A 5 11.49 -20.07 -11.47
CA VAL A 5 11.54 -18.74 -10.85
C VAL A 5 11.22 -18.83 -9.37
N HIS A 6 12.00 -18.13 -8.56
CA HIS A 6 11.85 -18.09 -7.11
C HIS A 6 11.35 -16.71 -6.68
N LEU A 7 10.17 -16.65 -6.08
CA LEU A 7 9.67 -15.42 -5.47
C LEU A 7 10.53 -15.03 -4.26
N ILE A 8 10.94 -13.77 -4.21
CA ILE A 8 11.74 -13.22 -3.11
C ILE A 8 10.86 -12.41 -2.16
N ASN A 9 10.00 -11.55 -2.71
CA ASN A 9 8.98 -10.84 -1.95
C ASN A 9 7.58 -11.17 -2.48
N ARG A 10 6.60 -10.68 -1.78
CA ARG A 10 5.19 -10.77 -2.18
C ARG A 10 4.53 -9.42 -2.07
N LEU A 11 3.54 -9.19 -2.91
CA LEU A 11 2.58 -8.10 -2.80
C LEU A 11 1.23 -8.67 -2.36
N ASP A 12 0.41 -7.84 -1.75
CA ASP A 12 -0.98 -8.20 -1.47
C ASP A 12 -1.74 -8.33 -2.80
N ARG A 13 -2.86 -9.04 -2.80
CA ARG A 13 -3.61 -9.39 -4.03
C ARG A 13 -3.92 -8.20 -4.94
N GLU A 14 -4.19 -7.03 -4.36
CA GLU A 14 -4.59 -5.82 -5.09
C GLU A 14 -3.52 -4.71 -5.03
N THR A 15 -2.32 -5.01 -4.55
CA THR A 15 -1.18 -4.09 -4.59
C THR A 15 -0.40 -4.30 -5.87
N SER A 16 -0.21 -3.23 -6.63
CA SER A 16 0.61 -3.22 -7.85
C SER A 16 2.08 -2.88 -7.55
N GLY A 17 2.95 -2.98 -8.56
CA GLY A 17 4.31 -2.48 -8.50
C GLY A 17 5.40 -3.54 -8.55
N VAL A 18 6.59 -3.20 -8.02
CA VAL A 18 7.81 -4.00 -8.12
C VAL A 18 7.71 -5.33 -7.37
N LEU A 19 7.92 -6.42 -8.10
CA LEU A 19 8.06 -7.77 -7.57
C LEU A 19 9.43 -8.33 -7.94
N CYS A 20 10.19 -8.77 -6.93
CA CYS A 20 11.51 -9.37 -7.13
C CYS A 20 11.40 -10.89 -7.27
N VAL A 21 11.97 -11.41 -8.36
CA VAL A 21 12.10 -12.86 -8.59
C VAL A 21 13.56 -13.23 -8.91
N ALA A 22 14.03 -14.37 -8.43
CA ALA A 22 15.33 -14.90 -8.76
C ALA A 22 15.21 -16.04 -9.77
N LYS A 23 16.15 -16.11 -10.72
CA LYS A 23 16.22 -17.15 -11.76
C LYS A 23 17.04 -18.35 -11.35
N THR A 24 17.71 -18.31 -10.18
CA THR A 24 18.52 -19.42 -9.66
C THR A 24 18.31 -19.55 -8.16
N GLU A 25 18.46 -20.76 -7.65
CA GLU A 25 18.32 -21.05 -6.22
C GLU A 25 19.37 -20.30 -5.37
N THR A 26 20.60 -20.20 -5.88
CA THR A 26 21.68 -19.45 -5.20
C THR A 26 21.33 -17.98 -5.04
N ALA A 27 20.87 -17.30 -6.12
CA ALA A 27 20.42 -15.93 -6.05
C ALA A 27 19.20 -15.79 -5.13
N ALA A 28 18.26 -16.74 -5.15
CA ALA A 28 17.10 -16.72 -4.29
C ALA A 28 17.48 -16.76 -2.80
N ARG A 29 18.42 -17.61 -2.43
CA ARG A 29 18.91 -17.71 -1.05
C ARG A 29 19.60 -16.42 -0.60
N GLU A 30 20.50 -15.88 -1.41
CA GLU A 30 21.23 -14.65 -1.11
C GLU A 30 20.27 -13.45 -0.98
N LEU A 31 19.34 -13.31 -1.90
CA LEU A 31 18.35 -12.22 -1.86
C LEU A 31 17.42 -12.36 -0.64
N ARG A 32 16.93 -13.55 -0.30
CA ARG A 32 16.11 -13.73 0.91
C ARG A 32 16.84 -13.29 2.18
N GLN A 33 18.16 -13.53 2.29
CA GLN A 33 18.97 -13.03 3.40
C GLN A 33 18.97 -11.51 3.50
N LEU A 34 18.96 -10.78 2.36
CA LEU A 34 18.83 -9.32 2.36
C LEU A 34 17.46 -8.87 2.89
N TRP A 35 16.38 -9.57 2.54
CA TRP A 35 15.05 -9.29 3.07
C TRP A 35 14.94 -9.57 4.58
N GLU A 36 15.50 -10.68 5.04
CA GLU A 36 15.53 -11.08 6.45
C GLU A 36 16.36 -10.11 7.30
N SER A 37 17.51 -9.65 6.79
CA SER A 37 18.35 -8.66 7.45
C SER A 37 17.85 -7.22 7.32
N ARG A 38 16.75 -6.98 6.60
CA ARG A 38 16.18 -5.67 6.32
C ARG A 38 17.12 -4.73 5.55
N ALA A 39 18.05 -5.29 4.79
CA ALA A 39 18.98 -4.55 3.93
C ALA A 39 18.33 -4.13 2.59
N VAL A 40 17.01 -4.13 2.50
CA VAL A 40 16.24 -3.77 1.31
C VAL A 40 15.35 -2.59 1.61
N GLU A 41 15.58 -1.50 0.90
CA GLU A 41 14.74 -0.31 0.95
C GLU A 41 13.56 -0.46 0.01
N LYS A 42 12.38 -0.13 0.50
CA LYS A 42 11.11 -0.23 -0.23
C LYS A 42 10.34 1.06 -0.05
N GLN A 43 9.87 1.62 -1.15
CA GLN A 43 8.98 2.77 -1.10
C GLN A 43 7.69 2.45 -1.87
N TYR A 44 6.60 2.87 -1.28
CA TYR A 44 5.25 2.70 -1.83
C TYR A 44 4.61 4.07 -2.02
N TRP A 45 3.72 4.16 -2.99
CA TRP A 45 2.74 5.21 -3.08
C TRP A 45 1.43 4.71 -2.50
N ALA A 46 0.79 5.55 -1.70
CA ALA A 46 -0.53 5.27 -1.13
C ALA A 46 -1.41 6.51 -1.25
N ILE A 47 -2.65 6.33 -1.72
CA ILE A 47 -3.67 7.37 -1.66
C ILE A 47 -4.62 6.99 -0.52
N VAL A 48 -4.81 7.91 0.41
CA VAL A 48 -5.59 7.68 1.62
C VAL A 48 -6.75 8.67 1.73
N HIS A 49 -7.79 8.28 2.45
CA HIS A 49 -8.92 9.14 2.79
C HIS A 49 -8.50 10.23 3.77
N GLY A 50 -8.98 11.43 3.55
CA GLY A 50 -8.76 12.61 4.40
C GLY A 50 -7.42 13.31 4.16
N HIS A 51 -7.29 14.50 4.73
CA HIS A 51 -6.03 15.24 4.73
C HIS A 51 -5.17 14.81 5.92
N VAL A 52 -4.07 14.13 5.66
CA VAL A 52 -3.05 13.81 6.67
C VAL A 52 -2.40 15.12 7.10
N ALA A 53 -2.55 15.51 8.37
CA ALA A 53 -2.09 16.81 8.86
C ALA A 53 -0.57 16.95 8.82
N ASP A 54 0.13 15.90 9.20
CA ASP A 54 1.59 15.88 9.29
C ASP A 54 2.23 15.79 7.90
N ALA A 55 3.32 16.53 7.69
CA ALA A 55 4.13 16.46 6.47
C ALA A 55 4.89 15.13 6.38
N GLU A 56 5.31 14.59 7.52
CA GLU A 56 5.96 13.29 7.66
C GLU A 56 5.72 12.70 9.04
N GLY A 57 5.86 11.38 9.16
CA GLY A 57 5.70 10.73 10.45
C GLY A 57 6.17 9.27 10.46
N VAL A 58 6.12 8.70 11.66
CA VAL A 58 6.43 7.29 11.90
C VAL A 58 5.29 6.65 12.65
N ILE A 59 4.77 5.55 12.11
CA ILE A 59 3.80 4.70 12.79
C ILE A 59 4.59 3.52 13.36
N ASP A 60 4.76 3.51 14.68
CA ASP A 60 5.43 2.45 15.42
C ASP A 60 4.39 1.73 16.26
N ALA A 61 3.76 0.70 15.68
CA ALA A 61 2.63 0.03 16.26
C ALA A 61 2.69 -1.49 15.96
N PRO A 62 2.73 -2.35 16.99
CA PRO A 62 2.82 -3.80 16.81
C PRO A 62 1.57 -4.37 16.12
N LEU A 63 1.77 -5.36 15.25
CA LEU A 63 0.71 -5.99 14.48
C LEU A 63 0.51 -7.45 14.87
N GLY A 64 -0.74 -7.87 14.93
CA GLY A 64 -1.14 -9.24 15.19
C GLY A 64 -2.53 -9.54 14.67
N LYS A 65 -2.96 -10.79 14.85
CA LYS A 65 -4.25 -11.25 14.38
C LYS A 65 -5.40 -10.47 15.05
N ASP A 66 -6.37 -10.05 14.26
CA ASP A 66 -7.62 -9.47 14.77
C ASP A 66 -8.57 -10.61 15.19
N GLU A 67 -8.54 -10.95 16.47
CA GLU A 67 -9.35 -12.04 17.02
C GLU A 67 -10.84 -11.69 17.14
N ALA A 68 -11.18 -10.40 17.08
CA ALA A 68 -12.56 -9.93 17.12
C ALA A 68 -13.20 -9.89 15.71
N SER A 69 -12.41 -10.02 14.65
CA SER A 69 -12.89 -9.94 13.28
C SER A 69 -13.44 -11.27 12.78
N GLU A 70 -14.59 -11.24 12.13
CA GLU A 70 -15.12 -12.38 11.36
C GLU A 70 -14.24 -12.73 10.14
N VAL A 71 -13.37 -11.80 9.70
CA VAL A 71 -12.46 -12.01 8.58
C VAL A 71 -11.17 -12.65 9.08
N VAL A 72 -11.01 -13.95 8.87
CA VAL A 72 -9.89 -14.75 9.36
C VAL A 72 -8.51 -14.22 8.99
N VAL A 73 -8.40 -13.57 7.82
CA VAL A 73 -7.13 -13.04 7.31
C VAL A 73 -6.81 -11.64 7.82
N LYS A 74 -7.69 -11.03 8.61
CA LYS A 74 -7.49 -9.68 9.13
C LYS A 74 -6.52 -9.68 10.31
N ASP A 75 -5.58 -8.73 10.26
CA ASP A 75 -4.70 -8.38 11.36
C ASP A 75 -5.03 -6.96 11.84
N CYS A 76 -4.58 -6.58 13.02
CA CYS A 76 -4.79 -5.25 13.60
C CYS A 76 -3.57 -4.80 14.41
N VAL A 77 -3.57 -3.54 14.82
CA VAL A 77 -2.63 -3.05 15.83
C VAL A 77 -3.05 -3.64 17.20
N ARG A 78 -2.09 -4.28 17.87
CA ARG A 78 -2.31 -4.83 19.23
C ARG A 78 -1.01 -4.84 20.04
N PRO A 79 -1.04 -4.55 21.36
CA PRO A 79 0.16 -4.39 22.18
C PRO A 79 1.07 -5.63 22.25
N ASP A 80 0.49 -6.83 22.14
CA ASP A 80 1.18 -8.13 22.16
C ASP A 80 1.52 -8.63 20.74
N GLY A 81 1.38 -7.78 19.73
CA GLY A 81 1.69 -8.09 18.34
C GLY A 81 3.19 -8.08 18.04
N HIS A 82 3.52 -8.38 16.80
CA HIS A 82 4.89 -8.32 16.31
C HIS A 82 5.32 -6.87 16.05
N PRO A 83 6.49 -6.42 16.55
CA PRO A 83 7.01 -5.08 16.30
C PRO A 83 6.97 -4.72 14.81
N SER A 84 6.38 -3.57 14.51
CA SER A 84 6.15 -3.12 13.14
C SER A 84 6.28 -1.62 13.07
N ARG A 85 7.00 -1.12 12.05
CA ARG A 85 7.30 0.28 11.90
C ARG A 85 7.22 0.71 10.44
N THR A 86 6.55 1.84 10.20
CA THR A 86 6.32 2.42 8.87
C THR A 86 6.54 3.92 8.92
N ARG A 87 7.37 4.44 8.02
CA ARG A 87 7.51 5.89 7.79
C ARG A 87 6.61 6.32 6.67
N PHE A 88 6.12 7.56 6.74
CA PHE A 88 5.39 8.19 5.65
C PHE A 88 5.79 9.65 5.46
N TRP A 89 5.58 10.14 4.25
CA TRP A 89 5.74 11.54 3.85
C TRP A 89 4.54 11.93 3.00
N THR A 90 3.83 12.98 3.41
CA THR A 90 2.70 13.52 2.65
C THR A 90 3.25 14.30 1.47
N GLN A 91 2.95 13.82 0.27
CA GLN A 91 3.41 14.44 -0.98
C GLN A 91 2.44 15.52 -1.43
N TRP A 92 1.15 15.24 -1.35
CA TRP A 92 0.11 16.18 -1.73
C TRP A 92 -1.21 15.90 -0.98
N ARG A 93 -2.02 16.95 -0.81
CA ARG A 93 -3.38 16.90 -0.28
C ARG A 93 -4.30 17.51 -1.33
N PHE A 94 -5.37 16.82 -1.65
CA PHE A 94 -6.30 17.24 -2.69
C PHE A 94 -7.74 16.89 -2.32
N GLU A 95 -8.67 17.53 -3.00
CA GLU A 95 -10.11 17.30 -2.85
C GLU A 95 -10.69 16.86 -4.19
N ARG A 96 -11.71 16.04 -4.13
CA ARG A 96 -12.50 15.58 -5.26
C ARG A 96 -13.98 15.55 -4.85
N ALA A 97 -14.88 15.31 -5.81
CA ALA A 97 -16.31 15.16 -5.51
C ALA A 97 -16.58 14.08 -4.44
N GLU A 98 -15.73 13.05 -4.36
CA GLU A 98 -15.85 11.95 -3.41
C GLU A 98 -15.29 12.29 -2.02
N GLY A 99 -14.56 13.39 -1.85
CA GLY A 99 -14.04 13.86 -0.56
C GLY A 99 -12.60 14.34 -0.57
N LYS A 100 -12.01 14.34 0.63
CA LYS A 100 -10.61 14.76 0.85
C LYS A 100 -9.67 13.58 0.82
N PHE A 101 -8.50 13.78 0.22
CA PHE A 101 -7.49 12.74 0.04
C PHE A 101 -6.08 13.25 0.27
N SER A 102 -5.17 12.33 0.57
CA SER A 102 -3.73 12.60 0.60
C SER A 102 -2.98 11.53 -0.16
N TRP A 103 -2.03 11.97 -0.98
CA TRP A 103 -1.04 11.08 -1.57
C TRP A 103 0.19 11.02 -0.67
N LEU A 104 0.60 9.83 -0.30
CA LEU A 104 1.71 9.55 0.59
C LEU A 104 2.78 8.72 -0.11
N ARG A 105 4.04 9.05 0.13
CA ARG A 105 5.16 8.15 0.00
C ARG A 105 5.31 7.40 1.33
N VAL A 106 5.41 6.08 1.28
CA VAL A 106 5.41 5.22 2.46
C VAL A 106 6.59 4.24 2.40
N ALA A 107 7.34 4.11 3.49
CA ALA A 107 8.46 3.19 3.61
C ALA A 107 8.31 2.27 4.83
N PRO A 108 7.96 0.99 4.63
CA PRO A 108 7.90 0.02 5.72
C PRO A 108 9.31 -0.43 6.12
N GLU A 109 9.70 -0.20 7.38
CA GLU A 109 10.99 -0.66 7.96
C GLU A 109 10.95 -2.14 8.37
N THR A 110 9.75 -2.68 8.52
CA THR A 110 9.48 -4.10 8.74
C THR A 110 8.60 -4.62 7.60
N GLY A 111 8.36 -5.93 7.53
CA GLY A 111 7.60 -6.55 6.43
C GLY A 111 6.49 -7.47 6.94
N ARG A 112 5.58 -6.97 7.79
CA ARG A 112 4.45 -7.76 8.26
C ARG A 112 3.33 -7.77 7.21
N LYS A 113 2.49 -8.79 7.28
CA LYS A 113 1.33 -8.93 6.40
C LYS A 113 0.43 -7.69 6.53
N HIS A 114 0.02 -7.10 5.42
CA HIS A 114 -0.85 -5.93 5.33
C HIS A 114 -0.35 -4.68 6.09
N GLN A 115 0.93 -4.64 6.46
CA GLN A 115 1.46 -3.64 7.40
C GLN A 115 1.10 -2.19 7.05
N ILE A 116 1.34 -1.75 5.82
CA ILE A 116 1.06 -0.37 5.40
C ILE A 116 -0.43 -0.07 5.56
N ARG A 117 -1.29 -0.97 5.13
CA ARG A 117 -2.75 -0.84 5.16
C ARG A 117 -3.27 -0.68 6.59
N ILE A 118 -2.79 -1.54 7.51
CA ILE A 118 -3.16 -1.50 8.93
C ILE A 118 -2.64 -0.23 9.59
N HIS A 119 -1.39 0.15 9.32
CA HIS A 119 -0.78 1.34 9.91
C HIS A 119 -1.48 2.61 9.45
N LEU A 120 -1.81 2.75 8.16
CA LEU A 120 -2.53 3.92 7.66
C LEU A 120 -3.97 3.98 8.18
N GLN A 121 -4.66 2.84 8.31
CA GLN A 121 -5.95 2.77 8.99
C GLN A 121 -5.83 3.19 10.47
N HIS A 122 -4.81 2.72 11.18
CA HIS A 122 -4.54 3.07 12.59
C HIS A 122 -4.26 4.57 12.76
N LEU A 123 -3.61 5.20 11.78
CA LEU A 123 -3.41 6.66 11.72
C LEU A 123 -4.73 7.43 11.51
N GLY A 124 -5.82 6.74 11.17
CA GLY A 124 -7.11 7.35 10.84
C GLY A 124 -7.30 7.65 9.35
N HIS A 125 -6.37 7.23 8.50
CA HIS A 125 -6.34 7.49 7.06
C HIS A 125 -6.24 6.18 6.28
N SER A 126 -7.37 5.48 6.12
CA SER A 126 -7.41 4.22 5.35
C SER A 126 -7.12 4.45 3.87
N ILE A 127 -6.53 3.44 3.22
CA ILE A 127 -6.24 3.48 1.78
C ILE A 127 -7.54 3.46 0.97
N VAL A 128 -7.62 4.29 -0.06
CA VAL A 128 -8.75 4.34 -1.00
C VAL A 128 -8.87 3.00 -1.73
N GLY A 129 -10.07 2.47 -1.86
CA GLY A 129 -10.32 1.17 -2.51
C GLY A 129 -10.02 -0.06 -1.65
N ASP A 130 -9.52 0.10 -0.44
CA ASP A 130 -9.21 -1.02 0.45
C ASP A 130 -10.49 -1.62 1.05
N LYS A 131 -10.83 -2.85 0.65
CA LYS A 131 -12.04 -3.55 1.09
C LYS A 131 -11.93 -4.15 2.50
N LEU A 132 -10.70 -4.37 2.99
CA LEU A 132 -10.46 -5.02 4.28
C LEU A 132 -10.17 -4.02 5.40
N TYR A 133 -9.39 -2.98 5.10
CA TYR A 133 -8.98 -1.95 6.05
C TYR A 133 -9.55 -0.57 5.71
N GLY A 134 -10.44 -0.50 4.74
CA GLY A 134 -11.20 0.70 4.38
C GLY A 134 -12.28 1.04 5.41
N PRO A 135 -13.15 2.03 5.08
CA PRO A 135 -14.19 2.50 6.00
C PRO A 135 -15.22 1.44 6.40
N ASP A 136 -15.41 0.40 5.57
CA ASP A 136 -16.40 -0.66 5.81
C ASP A 136 -15.79 -2.05 5.56
N PRO A 137 -15.33 -2.76 6.60
CA PRO A 137 -14.74 -4.09 6.46
C PRO A 137 -15.73 -5.17 5.98
N ALA A 138 -17.06 -4.92 6.00
CA ALA A 138 -18.05 -5.83 5.45
C ALA A 138 -17.91 -5.97 3.92
N LEU A 139 -17.32 -4.98 3.25
CA LEU A 139 -17.06 -5.03 1.81
C LEU A 139 -16.11 -6.17 1.42
N TYR A 140 -15.18 -6.54 2.30
CA TYR A 140 -14.31 -7.69 2.06
C TYR A 140 -15.10 -9.01 2.02
N LEU A 141 -16.04 -9.20 2.94
CA LEU A 141 -16.89 -10.41 2.96
C LEU A 141 -17.79 -10.48 1.74
N LYS A 142 -18.37 -9.34 1.33
CA LYS A 142 -19.16 -9.25 0.08
C LYS A 142 -18.30 -9.57 -1.15
N LEU A 143 -17.06 -9.04 -1.22
CA LEU A 143 -16.12 -9.37 -2.29
C LEU A 143 -15.83 -10.87 -2.34
N ALA A 144 -15.55 -11.48 -1.19
CA ALA A 144 -15.23 -12.91 -1.10
C ALA A 144 -16.38 -13.82 -1.54
N LYS A 145 -17.63 -13.37 -1.36
CA LYS A 145 -18.85 -14.05 -1.78
C LYS A 145 -19.29 -13.72 -3.20
N GLY A 146 -18.68 -12.73 -3.86
CA GLY A 146 -19.13 -12.23 -5.17
C GLY A 146 -20.40 -11.38 -5.09
N GLU A 147 -20.71 -10.80 -3.93
CA GLU A 147 -21.94 -10.05 -3.63
C GLU A 147 -21.77 -8.52 -3.63
N LEU A 148 -20.63 -8.00 -4.13
CA LEU A 148 -20.43 -6.55 -4.24
C LEU A 148 -21.44 -5.94 -5.22
N THR A 149 -22.24 -5.00 -4.73
CA THR A 149 -23.18 -4.20 -5.53
C THR A 149 -22.48 -2.98 -6.15
N ASP A 150 -23.14 -2.33 -7.12
CA ASP A 150 -22.62 -1.08 -7.70
C ASP A 150 -22.54 0.04 -6.65
N ALA A 151 -23.47 0.09 -5.69
CA ALA A 151 -23.40 1.02 -4.56
C ALA A 151 -22.18 0.73 -3.66
N ASP A 152 -21.84 -0.53 -3.43
CA ASP A 152 -20.62 -0.90 -2.69
C ASP A 152 -19.34 -0.48 -3.45
N ARG A 153 -19.33 -0.64 -4.78
CA ARG A 153 -18.21 -0.20 -5.65
C ARG A 153 -18.05 1.32 -5.65
N ALA A 154 -19.16 2.05 -5.73
CA ALA A 154 -19.11 3.52 -5.62
C ALA A 154 -18.53 4.00 -4.29
N ARG A 155 -18.80 3.30 -3.19
CA ARG A 155 -18.22 3.60 -1.86
C ARG A 155 -16.73 3.30 -1.77
N LEU A 156 -16.22 2.37 -2.57
CA LEU A 156 -14.78 2.06 -2.65
C LEU A 156 -14.01 3.11 -3.43
N ILE A 157 -14.69 3.83 -4.34
CA ILE A 157 -14.13 4.84 -5.25
C ILE A 157 -13.24 4.20 -6.31
N LEU A 158 -12.22 3.43 -5.91
CA LEU A 158 -11.32 2.70 -6.80
C LEU A 158 -11.60 1.19 -6.77
N THR A 159 -11.38 0.53 -7.90
CA THR A 159 -11.57 -0.92 -8.05
C THR A 159 -10.58 -1.71 -7.20
N HIS A 160 -9.35 -1.23 -7.10
CA HIS A 160 -8.28 -1.82 -6.30
C HIS A 160 -7.81 -0.84 -5.23
N GLN A 161 -7.17 -1.36 -4.17
CA GLN A 161 -6.56 -0.50 -3.16
C GLN A 161 -5.47 0.37 -3.78
N ALA A 162 -5.52 1.67 -3.52
CA ALA A 162 -4.56 2.66 -4.01
C ALA A 162 -3.21 2.53 -3.29
N LEU A 163 -2.56 1.37 -3.45
CA LEU A 163 -1.25 1.04 -2.89
C LEU A 163 -0.36 0.44 -3.98
N HIS A 164 0.77 1.09 -4.24
CA HIS A 164 1.70 0.74 -5.29
C HIS A 164 3.13 0.62 -4.77
N ALA A 165 3.78 -0.53 -4.95
CA ALA A 165 5.20 -0.75 -4.64
C ALA A 165 6.06 -0.06 -5.70
N HIS A 166 6.42 1.21 -5.44
CA HIS A 166 7.04 2.08 -6.43
C HIS A 166 8.53 1.80 -6.61
N THR A 167 9.31 1.75 -5.51
CA THR A 167 10.76 1.51 -5.62
C THR A 167 11.22 0.38 -4.73
N LEU A 168 12.25 -0.30 -5.22
CA LEU A 168 12.96 -1.37 -4.53
C LEU A 168 14.45 -1.17 -4.73
N GLN A 169 15.22 -1.00 -3.62
CA GLN A 169 16.65 -0.75 -3.67
C GLN A 169 17.39 -1.65 -2.67
N PHE A 170 18.54 -2.18 -3.09
CA PHE A 170 19.42 -3.00 -2.25
C PHE A 170 20.82 -3.11 -2.84
N HIS A 171 21.81 -3.37 -1.98
CA HIS A 171 23.16 -3.72 -2.37
C HIS A 171 23.29 -5.23 -2.42
N TRP A 172 23.74 -5.78 -3.57
CA TRP A 172 23.92 -7.21 -3.77
C TRP A 172 25.06 -7.50 -4.75
N ARG A 173 25.97 -8.39 -4.36
CA ARG A 173 27.15 -8.78 -5.15
C ARG A 173 27.95 -7.57 -5.63
N GLU A 174 28.38 -6.73 -4.68
CA GLU A 174 29.20 -5.52 -4.89
C GLU A 174 28.59 -4.49 -5.86
N ARG A 175 27.27 -4.52 -6.01
CA ARG A 175 26.53 -3.62 -6.88
C ARG A 175 25.26 -3.12 -6.21
N ASP A 176 24.94 -1.85 -6.44
CA ASP A 176 23.65 -1.28 -6.08
C ASP A 176 22.62 -1.59 -7.16
N TRP A 177 21.48 -2.06 -6.70
CA TRP A 177 20.32 -2.36 -7.54
C TRP A 177 19.19 -1.42 -7.16
N SER A 178 18.59 -0.80 -8.16
CA SER A 178 17.43 0.07 -8.02
C SER A 178 16.42 -0.26 -9.10
N PHE A 179 15.20 -0.53 -8.69
CA PHE A 179 14.07 -0.83 -9.57
C PHE A 179 12.94 0.13 -9.27
N VAL A 180 12.31 0.63 -10.31
CA VAL A 180 11.15 1.51 -10.25
C VAL A 180 10.04 0.88 -11.09
N ALA A 181 8.83 0.90 -10.56
CA ALA A 181 7.62 0.61 -11.34
C ALA A 181 6.75 1.87 -11.33
N GLU A 182 6.37 2.33 -12.51
CA GLU A 182 5.42 3.43 -12.63
C GLU A 182 4.03 2.95 -12.18
N PRO A 183 3.26 3.79 -11.48
CA PRO A 183 1.91 3.45 -11.08
C PRO A 183 1.00 3.30 -12.30
N ALA A 184 -0.10 2.56 -12.13
CA ALA A 184 -1.13 2.48 -13.16
C ALA A 184 -1.79 3.83 -13.36
N ASP A 185 -2.22 4.11 -14.62
CA ASP A 185 -2.86 5.37 -15.00
C ASP A 185 -4.05 5.72 -14.07
N GLU A 186 -4.85 4.73 -13.64
CA GLU A 186 -5.95 4.91 -12.68
C GLU A 186 -5.52 5.64 -11.39
N LEU A 187 -4.30 5.38 -10.89
CA LEU A 187 -3.77 6.04 -9.68
C LEU A 187 -3.24 7.44 -9.99
N VAL A 188 -2.62 7.62 -11.15
CA VAL A 188 -2.13 8.93 -11.61
C VAL A 188 -3.30 9.86 -11.88
N ASP A 189 -4.29 9.40 -12.66
CA ASP A 189 -5.50 10.15 -12.98
C ASP A 189 -6.28 10.54 -11.73
N PHE A 190 -6.31 9.64 -10.73
CA PHE A 190 -6.98 9.94 -9.47
C PHE A 190 -6.31 11.07 -8.70
N ILE A 191 -5.01 11.28 -8.86
CA ILE A 191 -4.26 12.38 -8.24
C ILE A 191 -4.39 13.65 -9.08
N GLU A 192 -4.31 13.55 -10.43
CA GLU A 192 -4.17 14.68 -11.34
C GLU A 192 -5.50 15.34 -11.71
N THR A 193 -6.61 14.59 -11.73
CA THR A 193 -7.95 15.14 -12.03
C THR A 193 -8.49 15.93 -10.83
N VAL A 194 -7.75 16.92 -10.37
CA VAL A 194 -8.23 17.94 -9.42
C VAL A 194 -8.85 19.02 -10.28
N ASP A 195 -10.17 19.11 -10.19
CA ASP A 195 -11.10 20.03 -10.85
C ASP A 195 -10.46 21.12 -11.75
N GLU A 196 -10.63 20.98 -13.07
CA GLU A 196 -10.44 22.06 -14.05
C GLU A 196 -11.39 23.25 -13.79
N GLU A 197 -12.31 23.15 -12.81
CA GLU A 197 -13.27 24.21 -12.48
C GLU A 197 -12.66 25.43 -11.74
N GLU A 198 -11.45 25.33 -11.18
CA GLU A 198 -10.81 26.52 -10.55
C GLU A 198 -10.01 27.39 -11.53
N GLU A 199 -9.60 26.92 -12.70
CA GLU A 199 -8.88 27.77 -13.67
C GLU A 199 -9.80 28.75 -14.42
N GLU A 200 -11.09 28.49 -14.56
CA GLU A 200 -12.02 29.42 -15.22
C GLU A 200 -12.39 30.64 -14.36
N LEU A 201 -12.16 30.61 -13.05
CA LEU A 201 -12.52 31.72 -12.14
C LEU A 201 -11.47 32.84 -12.07
N TYR A 202 -10.30 32.65 -12.68
CA TYR A 202 -9.22 33.67 -12.73
C TYR A 202 -8.84 34.13 -14.13
N ALA A 203 -9.64 33.80 -15.14
CA ALA A 203 -9.43 34.19 -16.52
C ALA A 203 -10.36 35.36 -16.94
N ASP A 204 -10.38 36.47 -16.16
CA ASP A 204 -10.95 37.79 -16.56
C ASP A 204 -10.04 38.94 -16.11
#